data_97fd2f21426b0d63c9ef131e337be3ee
#
_entry.id   97fd2f21426b0d63c9ef131e337be3ee
#
_cell.length_a   1.000
_cell.length_b   1.000
_cell.length_c   1.000
_cell.angle_alpha   90.00
_cell.angle_beta   90.00
_cell.angle_gamma   90.00
#
_symmetry.space_group_name_H-M   'P 1'
#
loop_
_entity.id
_entity.type
_entity.pdbx_description
1 polymer ?
#
loop_
_entity_poly.entity_id
_entity_poly.type
_entity_poly.pdbx_seq_one_letter_code
_entity_poly.pdbx_strand_id
1 'polypeptide(L)'
;TEYDFSGMGARAQAYTEVALGHAHRINKNLTIGAKVKVLFGGAYANVDVEKLHLTMMEDEWAVQGRIVGSAAILKSHIALDSDGQFKDVEDVKPGVTGLGLAMDLGATYQIPGVKGLTLSMALNDMGFISHSKAQNYKPIKDTDWTFSGFNNAYVTSDKQNSQDVGDEFEQMGEDLKSLIRFEETPEKGVNSSIPMTMNIGVEYDMPFYDKMSVGLLHTERMNDIAPWNSTMLTARVRPAKVFEASLSTSVGTSHAQLGGAVSLHCTGFSLMLSTDNFITKVSKQYIPINNISTNVTLGVGIPLK
;
A
#
# COMPACT_ATOMS: atom_id res chain seq x y z
N THR A 1 23.84 21.43 5.37
CA THR A 1 22.45 20.93 5.35
C THR A 1 22.47 19.48 5.76
N GLU A 2 21.57 19.10 6.64
CA GLU A 2 21.42 17.73 7.14
C GLU A 2 20.04 17.19 6.71
N TYR A 3 20.02 15.95 6.27
CA TYR A 3 18.82 15.23 5.91
C TYR A 3 18.82 13.90 6.66
N ASP A 4 17.68 13.59 7.28
CA ASP A 4 17.45 12.32 7.96
C ASP A 4 16.37 11.54 7.24
N PHE A 5 16.74 10.37 6.70
CA PHE A 5 15.87 9.42 6.03
C PHE A 5 15.66 8.15 6.86
N SER A 6 16.06 8.16 8.13
CA SER A 6 15.85 7.03 9.04
C SER A 6 14.37 6.74 9.23
N GLY A 7 14.02 5.47 9.42
CA GLY A 7 12.64 5.03 9.55
C GLY A 7 11.87 4.91 8.23
N MET A 8 12.51 5.14 7.08
CA MET A 8 11.93 4.81 5.79
C MET A 8 11.94 3.29 5.60
N GLY A 9 11.00 2.79 4.80
CA GLY A 9 10.97 1.37 4.48
C GLY A 9 10.09 1.07 3.28
N ALA A 10 10.27 -0.13 2.74
CA ALA A 10 9.42 -0.66 1.68
C ALA A 10 9.06 -2.11 2.00
N ARG A 11 7.78 -2.43 1.88
CA ARG A 11 7.29 -3.79 2.08
C ARG A 11 6.40 -4.21 0.92
N ALA A 12 6.65 -5.39 0.40
CA ALA A 12 5.80 -6.06 -0.57
C ALA A 12 5.43 -7.45 -0.04
N GLN A 13 4.16 -7.81 -0.14
CA GLN A 13 3.72 -9.17 0.20
C GLN A 13 2.58 -9.62 -0.71
N ALA A 14 2.60 -10.91 -1.03
CA ALA A 14 1.55 -11.57 -1.78
C ALA A 14 1.15 -12.85 -1.04
N TYR A 15 -0.15 -13.07 -0.92
CA TYR A 15 -0.69 -14.25 -0.27
C TYR A 15 -2.03 -14.64 -0.88
N THR A 16 -2.41 -15.89 -0.68
CA THR A 16 -3.73 -16.41 -0.99
C THR A 16 -4.49 -16.62 0.30
N GLU A 17 -5.75 -16.25 0.34
CA GLU A 17 -6.61 -16.48 1.50
C GLU A 17 -7.71 -17.49 1.21
N VAL A 18 -8.03 -18.30 2.21
CA VAL A 18 -9.26 -19.10 2.30
C VAL A 18 -10.03 -18.59 3.51
N ALA A 19 -11.25 -18.13 3.26
CA ALA A 19 -12.04 -17.46 4.28
C ALA A 19 -13.39 -18.13 4.48
N LEU A 20 -13.82 -18.21 5.74
CA LEU A 20 -15.17 -18.63 6.13
C LEU A 20 -15.80 -17.53 6.97
N GLY A 21 -16.94 -17.03 6.53
CA GLY A 21 -17.66 -15.95 7.21
C GLY A 21 -19.10 -16.31 7.52
N HIS A 22 -19.60 -15.70 8.58
CA HIS A 22 -21.00 -15.80 8.97
C HIS A 22 -21.50 -14.42 9.41
N ALA A 23 -22.71 -14.07 8.99
CA ALA A 23 -23.42 -12.89 9.47
C ALA A 23 -24.75 -13.33 10.10
N HIS A 24 -25.06 -12.76 11.26
CA HIS A 24 -26.24 -13.08 12.02
C HIS A 24 -27.02 -11.83 12.41
N ARG A 25 -28.31 -11.84 12.17
CA ARG A 25 -29.21 -10.80 12.61
C ARG A 25 -29.65 -11.07 14.04
N ILE A 26 -29.09 -10.31 14.98
CA ILE A 26 -29.36 -10.45 16.43
C ILE A 26 -30.80 -10.02 16.75
N ASN A 27 -31.23 -8.92 16.14
CA ASN A 27 -32.58 -8.40 16.30
C ASN A 27 -32.99 -7.58 15.05
N LYS A 28 -34.14 -6.92 15.10
CA LYS A 28 -34.64 -6.12 13.95
C LYS A 28 -33.68 -5.03 13.48
N ASN A 29 -32.83 -4.54 14.38
CA ASN A 29 -32.01 -3.37 14.16
C ASN A 29 -30.51 -3.70 14.06
N LEU A 30 -30.05 -4.81 14.64
CA LEU A 30 -28.64 -5.16 14.75
C LEU A 30 -28.31 -6.44 13.96
N THR A 31 -27.37 -6.33 13.04
CA THR A 31 -26.72 -7.45 12.39
C THR A 31 -25.23 -7.40 12.73
N ILE A 32 -24.64 -8.51 13.09
CA ILE A 32 -23.19 -8.69 13.29
C ILE A 32 -22.67 -9.73 12.32
N GLY A 33 -21.41 -9.61 11.97
CA GLY A 33 -20.71 -10.56 11.10
C GLY A 33 -19.28 -10.77 11.56
N ALA A 34 -18.80 -11.98 11.32
CA ALA A 34 -17.40 -12.32 11.52
C ALA A 34 -16.93 -13.23 10.38
N LYS A 35 -15.64 -13.11 10.03
CA LYS A 35 -14.98 -13.96 9.05
C LYS A 35 -13.62 -14.36 9.60
N VAL A 36 -13.28 -15.63 9.47
CA VAL A 36 -11.96 -16.17 9.79
C VAL A 36 -11.25 -16.51 8.48
N LYS A 37 -9.99 -16.17 8.39
CA LYS A 37 -9.16 -16.33 7.20
C LYS A 37 -7.93 -17.15 7.53
N VAL A 38 -7.62 -18.13 6.68
CA VAL A 38 -6.33 -18.82 6.65
C VAL A 38 -5.53 -18.25 5.49
N LEU A 39 -4.32 -17.80 5.76
CA LEU A 39 -3.46 -17.09 4.82
C LEU A 39 -2.29 -17.99 4.42
N PHE A 40 -2.05 -18.10 3.13
CA PHE A 40 -0.93 -18.84 2.54
C PHE A 40 0.02 -17.85 1.89
N GLY A 41 1.15 -17.58 2.52
CA GLY A 41 2.16 -16.64 2.02
C GLY A 41 2.78 -17.14 0.73
N GLY A 42 2.74 -16.34 -0.32
CA GLY A 42 3.38 -16.61 -1.61
C GLY A 42 4.72 -15.89 -1.75
N ALA A 43 4.75 -14.60 -1.45
CA ALA A 43 5.96 -13.79 -1.48
C ALA A 43 5.95 -12.75 -0.36
N TYR A 44 7.12 -12.43 0.13
CA TYR A 44 7.36 -11.37 1.11
C TYR A 44 8.72 -10.73 0.84
N ALA A 45 8.77 -9.41 0.87
CA ALA A 45 10.01 -8.65 0.85
C ALA A 45 9.83 -7.41 1.71
N ASN A 46 10.81 -7.12 2.55
CA ASN A 46 10.85 -5.96 3.41
C ASN A 46 12.25 -5.37 3.41
N VAL A 47 12.34 -4.06 3.33
CA VAL A 47 13.57 -3.29 3.49
C VAL A 47 13.28 -2.18 4.49
N ASP A 48 14.06 -2.12 5.55
CA ASP A 48 13.97 -1.10 6.59
C ASP A 48 15.27 -0.31 6.64
N VAL A 49 15.14 1.00 6.59
CA VAL A 49 16.22 1.97 6.76
C VAL A 49 16.28 2.34 8.25
N GLU A 50 17.06 1.58 9.02
CA GLU A 50 17.21 1.83 10.46
C GLU A 50 17.90 3.17 10.74
N LYS A 51 18.86 3.53 9.89
CA LYS A 51 19.59 4.80 9.93
C LYS A 51 19.96 5.21 8.51
N LEU A 52 19.71 6.47 8.16
CA LEU A 52 20.27 7.09 6.95
C LEU A 52 20.33 8.60 7.14
N HIS A 53 21.51 9.09 7.49
CA HIS A 53 21.81 10.50 7.64
C HIS A 53 22.70 10.96 6.49
N LEU A 54 22.29 12.00 5.81
CA LEU A 54 23.07 12.69 4.78
C LEU A 54 23.41 14.10 5.29
N THR A 55 24.68 14.36 5.49
CA THR A 55 25.20 15.68 5.85
C THR A 55 25.92 16.27 4.64
N MET A 56 25.52 17.46 4.22
CA MET A 56 26.12 18.18 3.11
C MET A 56 26.68 19.51 3.63
N MET A 57 27.98 19.60 3.74
CA MET A 57 28.73 20.81 4.06
C MET A 57 29.38 21.39 2.78
N GLU A 58 29.96 22.56 2.87
CA GLU A 58 30.60 23.18 1.73
C GLU A 58 31.84 22.40 1.24
N ASP A 59 32.58 21.81 2.20
CA ASP A 59 33.84 21.11 1.95
C ASP A 59 33.72 19.58 2.02
N GLU A 60 32.60 19.03 2.51
CA GLU A 60 32.46 17.59 2.75
C GLU A 60 31.00 17.14 2.73
N TRP A 61 30.75 16.00 2.11
CA TRP A 61 29.48 15.27 2.22
C TRP A 61 29.70 13.97 2.99
N ALA A 62 28.85 13.67 3.93
CA ALA A 62 28.90 12.45 4.71
C ALA A 62 27.56 11.69 4.62
N VAL A 63 27.65 10.37 4.42
CA VAL A 63 26.51 9.45 4.43
C VAL A 63 26.74 8.42 5.51
N GLN A 64 25.84 8.36 6.47
CA GLN A 64 25.84 7.33 7.51
C GLN A 64 24.55 6.53 7.43
N GLY A 65 24.64 5.21 7.34
CA GLY A 65 23.47 4.40 7.12
C GLY A 65 23.53 2.99 7.65
N ARG A 66 22.35 2.44 7.92
CA ARG A 66 22.13 1.04 8.22
C ARG A 66 20.80 0.61 7.62
N ILE A 67 20.84 -0.33 6.69
CA ILE A 67 19.68 -0.86 5.99
C ILE A 67 19.63 -2.35 6.28
N VAL A 68 18.46 -2.85 6.68
CA VAL A 68 18.21 -4.28 6.90
C VAL A 68 17.10 -4.76 5.98
N GLY A 69 17.11 -6.04 5.65
CA GLY A 69 16.13 -6.61 4.75
C GLY A 69 15.69 -8.02 5.15
N SER A 70 14.51 -8.40 4.69
CA SER A 70 14.00 -9.77 4.82
C SER A 70 13.25 -10.15 3.57
N ALA A 71 13.43 -11.36 3.08
CA ALA A 71 12.73 -11.83 1.90
C ALA A 71 12.35 -13.30 1.99
N ALA A 72 11.19 -13.63 1.42
CA ALA A 72 10.74 -14.99 1.18
C ALA A 72 9.94 -15.00 -0.12
N ILE A 73 10.46 -15.61 -1.17
CA ILE A 73 9.82 -15.65 -2.48
C ILE A 73 9.60 -17.11 -2.86
N LEU A 74 8.37 -17.60 -2.76
CA LEU A 74 8.03 -19.00 -3.03
C LEU A 74 8.99 -19.95 -2.28
N LYS A 75 9.60 -20.91 -2.94
CA LYS A 75 10.70 -21.74 -2.41
C LYS A 75 12.02 -21.37 -3.10
N SER A 76 12.33 -20.08 -3.13
CA SER A 76 13.54 -19.56 -3.78
C SER A 76 14.59 -19.15 -2.75
N HIS A 77 15.79 -18.93 -3.21
CA HIS A 77 16.91 -18.37 -2.47
C HIS A 77 17.38 -17.08 -3.15
N ILE A 78 17.56 -16.04 -2.37
CA ILE A 78 18.19 -14.81 -2.87
C ILE A 78 19.68 -15.00 -2.76
N ALA A 79 20.36 -15.09 -3.91
CA ALA A 79 21.79 -15.21 -3.97
C ALA A 79 22.45 -13.84 -3.90
N LEU A 80 23.46 -13.74 -3.02
CA LEU A 80 24.39 -12.63 -2.99
C LEU A 80 25.68 -13.05 -3.69
N ASP A 81 26.39 -12.11 -4.29
CA ASP A 81 27.73 -12.35 -4.83
C ASP A 81 28.79 -12.40 -3.70
N SER A 82 30.06 -12.60 -4.08
CA SER A 82 31.17 -12.64 -3.13
C SER A 82 31.34 -11.34 -2.32
N ASP A 83 30.83 -10.25 -2.83
CA ASP A 83 30.93 -8.93 -2.23
C ASP A 83 29.69 -8.55 -1.41
N GLY A 84 28.69 -9.44 -1.32
CA GLY A 84 27.44 -9.22 -0.59
C GLY A 84 26.43 -8.37 -1.35
N GLN A 85 26.58 -8.21 -2.66
CA GLN A 85 25.59 -7.53 -3.50
C GLN A 85 24.54 -8.52 -4.02
N PHE A 86 23.34 -8.04 -4.27
CA PHE A 86 22.30 -8.87 -4.87
C PHE A 86 22.72 -9.35 -6.26
N LYS A 87 22.69 -10.66 -6.45
CA LYS A 87 23.05 -11.31 -7.71
C LYS A 87 21.83 -11.79 -8.48
N ASP A 88 21.02 -12.68 -7.88
CA ASP A 88 19.89 -13.32 -8.54
C ASP A 88 18.95 -13.95 -7.52
N VAL A 89 17.78 -14.41 -7.99
CA VAL A 89 16.85 -15.27 -7.26
C VAL A 89 16.93 -16.69 -7.79
N GLU A 90 17.56 -17.57 -7.05
CA GLU A 90 17.79 -18.95 -7.45
C GLU A 90 16.68 -19.89 -6.98
N ASP A 91 16.57 -21.05 -7.63
CA ASP A 91 15.67 -22.15 -7.21
C ASP A 91 14.20 -21.79 -7.06
N VAL A 92 13.67 -20.89 -7.90
CA VAL A 92 12.27 -20.47 -7.86
C VAL A 92 11.36 -21.68 -8.11
N LYS A 93 10.69 -22.17 -7.07
CA LYS A 93 9.77 -23.32 -7.12
C LYS A 93 8.41 -22.92 -6.52
N PRO A 94 7.29 -23.43 -7.06
CA PRO A 94 5.99 -23.22 -6.44
C PRO A 94 5.99 -23.68 -4.97
N GLY A 95 5.40 -22.89 -4.11
CA GLY A 95 5.34 -23.24 -2.70
C GLY A 95 4.76 -22.14 -1.83
N VAL A 96 4.63 -22.42 -0.55
CA VAL A 96 4.15 -21.49 0.45
C VAL A 96 5.34 -21.04 1.30
N THR A 97 5.51 -19.72 1.43
CA THR A 97 6.59 -19.11 2.24
C THR A 97 6.27 -19.13 3.72
N GLY A 98 4.97 -19.15 4.06
CA GLY A 98 4.50 -19.12 5.43
C GLY A 98 2.99 -19.30 5.54
N LEU A 99 2.50 -19.42 6.76
CA LEU A 99 1.09 -19.51 7.09
C LEU A 99 0.69 -18.35 8.00
N GLY A 100 -0.57 -17.92 7.87
CA GLY A 100 -1.12 -16.87 8.69
C GLY A 100 -2.59 -17.07 9.01
N LEU A 101 -3.04 -16.26 9.94
CA LEU A 101 -4.44 -16.18 10.34
C LEU A 101 -4.87 -14.73 10.36
N ALA A 102 -6.09 -14.46 9.91
CA ALA A 102 -6.72 -13.16 10.04
C ALA A 102 -8.21 -13.29 10.35
N MET A 103 -8.78 -12.20 10.81
CA MET A 103 -10.18 -12.10 11.16
C MET A 103 -10.77 -10.77 10.69
N ASP A 104 -12.00 -10.82 10.19
CA ASP A 104 -12.83 -9.65 9.97
C ASP A 104 -13.99 -9.64 10.94
N LEU A 105 -14.34 -8.47 11.47
CA LEU A 105 -15.51 -8.24 12.29
C LEU A 105 -16.32 -7.09 11.71
N GLY A 106 -17.65 -7.18 11.77
CA GLY A 106 -18.52 -6.11 11.31
C GLY A 106 -19.85 -6.07 12.02
N ALA A 107 -20.44 -4.90 12.07
CA ALA A 107 -21.78 -4.68 12.59
C ALA A 107 -22.50 -3.60 11.80
N THR A 108 -23.80 -3.77 11.64
CA THR A 108 -24.70 -2.73 11.15
C THR A 108 -25.84 -2.55 12.13
N TYR A 109 -26.18 -1.30 12.43
CA TYR A 109 -27.20 -0.93 13.38
C TYR A 109 -28.15 0.12 12.79
N GLN A 110 -29.43 -0.25 12.67
CA GLN A 110 -30.50 0.68 12.30
C GLN A 110 -31.00 1.40 13.53
N ILE A 111 -30.90 2.74 13.53
CA ILE A 111 -31.26 3.55 14.71
C ILE A 111 -32.78 3.51 14.93
N PRO A 112 -33.24 2.97 16.09
CA PRO A 112 -34.65 3.03 16.41
C PRO A 112 -35.13 4.49 16.58
N GLY A 113 -36.29 4.82 15.98
CA GLY A 113 -36.86 6.18 16.08
C GLY A 113 -36.40 7.13 14.98
N VAL A 114 -35.35 6.83 14.25
CA VAL A 114 -34.94 7.62 13.04
C VAL A 114 -35.01 6.69 11.83
N LYS A 115 -36.16 6.76 11.14
CA LYS A 115 -36.39 5.92 9.97
C LYS A 115 -35.33 6.16 8.89
N GLY A 116 -34.70 5.08 8.43
CA GLY A 116 -33.72 5.13 7.35
C GLY A 116 -32.29 5.43 7.79
N LEU A 117 -32.01 5.64 9.09
CA LEU A 117 -30.64 5.88 9.57
C LEU A 117 -29.98 4.55 9.98
N THR A 118 -28.88 4.23 9.30
CA THR A 118 -28.07 3.03 9.54
C THR A 118 -26.64 3.43 9.86
N LEU A 119 -26.11 2.88 10.93
CA LEU A 119 -24.69 2.94 11.29
C LEU A 119 -24.02 1.61 10.92
N SER A 120 -22.78 1.69 10.49
CA SER A 120 -21.97 0.50 10.19
C SER A 120 -20.56 0.66 10.71
N MET A 121 -19.96 -0.44 11.15
CA MET A 121 -18.56 -0.53 11.51
C MET A 121 -18.01 -1.87 11.04
N ALA A 122 -16.79 -1.85 10.50
CA ALA A 122 -16.07 -3.06 10.14
C ALA A 122 -14.57 -2.90 10.46
N LEU A 123 -13.99 -3.97 10.98
CA LEU A 123 -12.54 -4.16 11.13
C LEU A 123 -12.18 -5.35 10.25
N ASN A 124 -11.35 -5.12 9.25
CA ASN A 124 -10.95 -6.12 8.28
C ASN A 124 -9.46 -6.41 8.40
N ASP A 125 -9.08 -7.64 8.09
CA ASP A 125 -7.70 -8.06 7.97
C ASP A 125 -6.89 -7.94 9.29
N MET A 126 -7.56 -8.16 10.43
CA MET A 126 -6.86 -8.25 11.71
C MET A 126 -6.06 -9.55 11.77
N GLY A 127 -4.78 -9.53 11.39
CA GLY A 127 -4.01 -10.75 11.32
C GLY A 127 -2.54 -10.58 10.97
N PHE A 128 -1.90 -11.72 10.80
CA PHE A 128 -0.47 -11.82 10.49
C PHE A 128 -0.15 -13.05 9.65
N ILE A 129 1.02 -13.03 9.02
CA ILE A 129 1.60 -14.18 8.33
C ILE A 129 2.99 -14.45 8.92
N SER A 130 3.24 -15.70 9.32
CA SER A 130 4.56 -16.14 9.74
C SER A 130 5.27 -16.81 8.57
N HIS A 131 6.23 -16.09 7.99
CA HIS A 131 7.07 -16.56 6.89
C HIS A 131 8.26 -17.33 7.45
N SER A 132 8.08 -18.59 7.82
CA SER A 132 9.10 -19.42 8.46
C SER A 132 10.34 -19.68 7.61
N LYS A 133 10.27 -19.40 6.31
CA LYS A 133 11.35 -19.59 5.33
C LYS A 133 11.98 -18.28 4.86
N ALA A 134 11.59 -17.15 5.46
CA ALA A 134 12.20 -15.89 5.11
C ALA A 134 13.69 -15.90 5.46
N GLN A 135 14.48 -15.36 4.54
CA GLN A 135 15.89 -15.05 4.71
C GLN A 135 15.98 -13.60 5.21
N ASN A 136 16.80 -13.39 6.23
CA ASN A 136 17.04 -12.07 6.79
C ASN A 136 18.44 -11.61 6.41
N TYR A 137 18.54 -10.35 6.04
CA TYR A 137 19.77 -9.72 5.56
C TYR A 137 20.10 -8.52 6.42
N LYS A 138 21.37 -8.37 6.76
CA LYS A 138 21.91 -7.20 7.42
C LYS A 138 23.11 -6.67 6.65
N PRO A 139 23.48 -5.39 6.79
CA PRO A 139 24.69 -4.89 6.17
C PRO A 139 25.91 -5.57 6.78
N ILE A 140 26.90 -5.87 5.95
CA ILE A 140 28.20 -6.43 6.40
C ILE A 140 28.89 -5.41 7.31
N LYS A 141 28.73 -4.11 7.00
CA LYS A 141 29.23 -2.99 7.80
C LYS A 141 28.23 -1.84 7.69
N ASP A 142 28.03 -1.12 8.78
CA ASP A 142 27.25 0.11 8.73
C ASP A 142 27.92 1.10 7.77
N THR A 143 27.10 1.78 6.98
CA THR A 143 27.58 2.77 6.04
C THR A 143 28.15 3.96 6.78
N ASP A 144 29.40 4.28 6.50
CA ASP A 144 30.07 5.48 6.96
C ASP A 144 30.99 5.93 5.81
N TRP A 145 30.46 6.83 4.99
CA TRP A 145 31.12 7.31 3.78
C TRP A 145 31.19 8.81 3.79
N THR A 146 32.37 9.32 3.42
CA THR A 146 32.64 10.73 3.32
C THR A 146 33.22 11.05 1.94
N PHE A 147 32.76 12.16 1.37
CA PHE A 147 33.25 12.69 0.12
C PHE A 147 33.69 14.15 0.32
N SER A 148 34.99 14.39 0.19
CA SER A 148 35.63 15.72 0.42
C SER A 148 35.90 16.45 -0.89
N GLY A 149 35.20 16.09 -1.97
CA GLY A 149 35.39 16.66 -3.29
C GLY A 149 36.39 15.90 -4.16
N PHE A 150 36.46 16.24 -5.41
CA PHE A 150 37.41 15.68 -6.37
C PHE A 150 38.78 16.39 -6.21
N ASN A 151 39.72 15.70 -5.58
CA ASN A 151 41.03 16.28 -5.27
C ASN A 151 41.94 16.46 -6.49
N ASN A 152 41.63 15.85 -7.64
CA ASN A 152 42.46 15.87 -8.84
C ASN A 152 41.72 16.22 -10.12
N ALA A 153 40.49 16.72 -10.05
CA ALA A 153 39.73 17.13 -11.22
C ALA A 153 40.15 18.46 -11.75
N TYR A 154 41.22 18.51 -12.54
CA TYR A 154 41.61 19.70 -13.33
C TYR A 154 40.91 19.63 -14.69
N VAL A 155 40.03 20.58 -14.94
CA VAL A 155 39.55 20.86 -16.31
C VAL A 155 40.66 21.63 -17.03
N THR A 156 41.68 20.92 -17.50
CA THR A 156 42.71 21.53 -18.36
C THR A 156 42.63 20.90 -19.74
N SER A 157 42.86 21.73 -20.76
CA SER A 157 42.90 21.32 -22.18
C SER A 157 44.12 20.46 -22.55
N ASP A 158 44.98 20.12 -21.62
CA ASP A 158 46.16 19.29 -21.83
C ASP A 158 45.86 17.84 -21.44
N LYS A 159 45.64 17.00 -22.45
CA LYS A 159 45.27 15.57 -22.37
C LYS A 159 46.29 14.65 -21.72
N GLN A 160 47.37 15.10 -21.12
CA GLN A 160 48.43 14.21 -20.64
C GLN A 160 48.43 13.95 -19.12
N ASN A 161 47.64 14.65 -18.30
CA ASN A 161 47.61 14.45 -16.85
C ASN A 161 46.21 14.68 -16.18
N SER A 162 45.13 14.66 -16.94
CA SER A 162 43.79 14.71 -16.34
C SER A 162 43.25 13.33 -16.11
N GLN A 163 43.06 12.95 -14.86
CA GLN A 163 42.05 11.93 -14.56
C GLN A 163 40.72 12.44 -15.10
N ASP A 164 40.07 11.65 -15.93
CA ASP A 164 38.80 12.03 -16.53
C ASP A 164 37.78 12.21 -15.38
N VAL A 165 37.07 13.34 -15.36
CA VAL A 165 36.01 13.60 -14.37
C VAL A 165 34.98 12.47 -14.41
N GLY A 166 34.84 11.77 -15.55
CA GLY A 166 34.04 10.57 -15.71
C GLY A 166 34.51 9.42 -14.82
N ASP A 167 35.79 9.17 -14.74
CA ASP A 167 36.39 8.09 -13.92
C ASP A 167 36.17 8.35 -12.43
N GLU A 168 36.25 9.61 -11.98
CA GLU A 168 36.00 10.00 -10.58
C GLU A 168 34.52 9.82 -10.21
N PHE A 169 33.58 10.15 -11.12
CA PHE A 169 32.17 9.87 -10.92
C PHE A 169 31.86 8.36 -10.93
N GLU A 170 32.53 7.58 -11.76
CA GLU A 170 32.39 6.12 -11.79
C GLU A 170 32.90 5.51 -10.50
N GLN A 171 34.05 5.96 -9.98
CA GLN A 171 34.60 5.53 -8.71
C GLN A 171 33.68 5.90 -7.54
N MET A 172 33.16 7.11 -7.50
CA MET A 172 32.15 7.51 -6.51
C MET A 172 30.90 6.62 -6.59
N GLY A 173 30.45 6.27 -7.80
CA GLY A 173 29.35 5.33 -8.02
C GLY A 173 29.64 3.94 -7.48
N GLU A 174 30.86 3.41 -7.68
CA GLU A 174 31.31 2.12 -7.13
C GLU A 174 31.46 2.17 -5.59
N ASP A 175 31.97 3.26 -5.06
CA ASP A 175 32.02 3.47 -3.60
C ASP A 175 30.61 3.46 -2.99
N LEU A 176 29.66 4.20 -3.59
CA LEU A 176 28.28 4.18 -3.15
C LEU A 176 27.62 2.79 -3.26
N LYS A 177 27.87 2.05 -4.34
CA LYS A 177 27.42 0.64 -4.45
C LYS A 177 28.05 -0.24 -3.36
N SER A 178 29.32 -0.01 -3.02
CA SER A 178 30.00 -0.78 -1.99
C SER A 178 29.40 -0.61 -0.60
N LEU A 179 28.65 0.48 -0.38
CA LEU A 179 27.98 0.76 0.89
C LEU A 179 26.73 -0.14 1.10
N ILE A 180 26.18 -0.72 0.04
CA ILE A 180 25.01 -1.60 0.07
C ILE A 180 25.48 -3.04 -0.11
N ARG A 181 26.19 -3.56 0.91
CA ARG A 181 26.63 -4.95 0.97
C ARG A 181 25.92 -5.66 2.09
N PHE A 182 25.32 -6.80 1.78
CA PHE A 182 24.51 -7.56 2.71
C PHE A 182 25.15 -8.93 2.99
N GLU A 183 24.92 -9.43 4.18
CA GLU A 183 25.13 -10.83 4.53
C GLU A 183 23.83 -11.44 5.04
N GLU A 184 23.61 -12.71 4.71
CA GLU A 184 22.49 -13.47 5.25
C GLU A 184 22.73 -13.75 6.73
N THR A 185 21.72 -13.50 7.57
CA THR A 185 21.82 -13.85 8.99
C THR A 185 21.43 -15.32 9.20
N PRO A 186 21.97 -16.00 10.24
CA PRO A 186 21.57 -17.37 10.55
C PRO A 186 20.12 -17.49 11.03
N GLU A 187 19.54 -16.41 11.49
CA GLU A 187 18.15 -16.34 11.92
C GLU A 187 17.21 -16.36 10.71
N LYS A 188 16.30 -17.34 10.69
CA LYS A 188 15.31 -17.49 9.62
C LYS A 188 13.92 -17.21 10.12
N GLY A 189 13.11 -16.74 9.20
CA GLY A 189 11.71 -16.46 9.45
C GLY A 189 11.44 -15.03 9.88
N VAL A 190 10.25 -14.55 9.53
CA VAL A 190 9.74 -13.24 9.88
C VAL A 190 8.23 -13.32 10.07
N ASN A 191 7.72 -12.58 11.04
CA ASN A 191 6.29 -12.36 11.20
C ASN A 191 5.93 -11.00 10.58
N SER A 192 5.02 -11.00 9.62
CA SER A 192 4.50 -9.78 9.02
C SER A 192 3.04 -9.58 9.40
N SER A 193 2.69 -8.39 9.86
CA SER A 193 1.31 -7.97 9.96
C SER A 193 0.70 -7.77 8.57
N ILE A 194 -0.56 -8.09 8.41
CA ILE A 194 -1.31 -7.63 7.25
C ILE A 194 -1.95 -6.26 7.58
N PRO A 195 -2.06 -5.35 6.60
CA PRO A 195 -2.61 -4.03 6.85
C PRO A 195 -4.09 -4.11 7.25
N MET A 196 -4.38 -3.85 8.52
CA MET A 196 -5.75 -3.80 9.04
C MET A 196 -6.48 -2.57 8.50
N THR A 197 -7.76 -2.74 8.16
CA THR A 197 -8.62 -1.65 7.69
C THR A 197 -9.84 -1.49 8.59
N MET A 198 -10.03 -0.31 9.14
CA MET A 198 -11.23 0.08 9.86
C MET A 198 -12.13 0.91 8.95
N ASN A 199 -13.42 0.58 8.95
CA ASN A 199 -14.46 1.32 8.24
C ASN A 199 -15.55 1.70 9.23
N ILE A 200 -15.94 2.98 9.22
CA ILE A 200 -17.08 3.49 9.98
C ILE A 200 -18.00 4.22 9.01
N GLY A 201 -19.25 3.81 8.94
CA GLY A 201 -20.20 4.34 7.98
C GLY A 201 -21.51 4.78 8.63
N VAL A 202 -22.08 5.82 8.04
CA VAL A 202 -23.43 6.29 8.34
C VAL A 202 -24.16 6.40 7.01
N GLU A 203 -25.35 5.82 6.90
CA GLU A 203 -26.23 5.95 5.73
C GLU A 203 -27.60 6.42 6.19
N TYR A 204 -28.16 7.37 5.46
CA TYR A 204 -29.47 7.93 5.74
C TYR A 204 -30.35 7.96 4.50
N ASP A 205 -31.45 7.20 4.53
CA ASP A 205 -32.49 7.24 3.51
C ASP A 205 -33.33 8.51 3.66
N MET A 206 -33.44 9.29 2.59
CA MET A 206 -34.10 10.59 2.63
C MET A 206 -35.60 10.46 2.87
N PRO A 207 -36.14 11.10 3.93
CA PRO A 207 -37.56 10.95 4.27
C PRO A 207 -38.53 11.56 3.24
N PHE A 208 -38.05 12.52 2.44
CA PHE A 208 -38.84 13.19 1.39
C PHE A 208 -38.78 12.45 0.05
N TYR A 209 -37.85 11.53 -0.13
CA TYR A 209 -37.70 10.73 -1.34
C TYR A 209 -37.03 9.40 -1.01
N ASP A 210 -37.84 8.39 -0.79
CA ASP A 210 -37.44 7.04 -0.34
C ASP A 210 -36.51 6.28 -1.30
N LYS A 211 -36.26 6.83 -2.47
CA LYS A 211 -35.36 6.31 -3.49
C LYS A 211 -33.99 7.00 -3.51
N MET A 212 -33.72 7.84 -2.54
CA MET A 212 -32.44 8.53 -2.38
C MET A 212 -31.86 8.25 -1.00
N SER A 213 -30.57 7.98 -0.95
CA SER A 213 -29.80 7.91 0.30
C SER A 213 -28.53 8.74 0.22
N VAL A 214 -28.08 9.21 1.38
CA VAL A 214 -26.78 9.87 1.55
C VAL A 214 -25.98 9.08 2.56
N GLY A 215 -24.72 8.83 2.23
CA GLY A 215 -23.80 8.05 3.07
C GLY A 215 -22.52 8.81 3.34
N LEU A 216 -21.99 8.65 4.55
CA LEU A 216 -20.64 9.05 4.95
C LEU A 216 -19.90 7.80 5.36
N LEU A 217 -18.73 7.57 4.75
CA LEU A 217 -17.84 6.46 5.09
C LEU A 217 -16.45 7.00 5.42
N HIS A 218 -15.96 6.67 6.60
CA HIS A 218 -14.58 6.87 6.98
C HIS A 218 -13.86 5.54 6.95
N THR A 219 -12.75 5.49 6.22
CA THR A 219 -11.87 4.33 6.12
C THR A 219 -10.49 4.70 6.63
N GLU A 220 -9.94 3.91 7.52
CA GLU A 220 -8.58 4.04 8.01
C GLU A 220 -7.83 2.73 7.79
N ARG A 221 -6.74 2.78 7.04
CA ARG A 221 -5.85 1.64 6.83
C ARG A 221 -4.60 1.80 7.70
N MET A 222 -4.49 0.93 8.67
CA MET A 222 -3.39 0.86 9.61
C MET A 222 -2.29 0.00 9.00
N ASN A 223 -1.16 0.62 8.71
CA ASN A 223 0.02 -0.02 8.15
C ASN A 223 1.26 0.66 8.74
N ASP A 224 2.29 -0.10 9.06
CA ASP A 224 3.51 0.41 9.69
C ASP A 224 4.28 1.36 8.77
N ILE A 225 4.23 1.13 7.44
CA ILE A 225 5.03 1.86 6.45
C ILE A 225 4.23 2.99 5.79
N ALA A 226 2.99 2.73 5.42
CA ALA A 226 2.17 3.67 4.67
C ALA A 226 0.71 3.68 5.17
N PRO A 227 0.44 4.20 6.37
CA PRO A 227 -0.92 4.37 6.84
C PRO A 227 -1.63 5.42 5.99
N TRP A 228 -2.92 5.19 5.73
CA TRP A 228 -3.73 6.17 5.04
C TRP A 228 -5.17 6.17 5.56
N ASN A 229 -5.83 7.30 5.42
CA ASN A 229 -7.26 7.42 5.68
C ASN A 229 -7.99 8.09 4.53
N SER A 230 -9.28 7.89 4.47
CA SER A 230 -10.18 8.52 3.51
C SER A 230 -11.57 8.69 4.13
N THR A 231 -12.15 9.84 3.90
CA THR A 231 -13.56 10.11 4.25
C THR A 231 -14.32 10.38 2.96
N MET A 232 -15.33 9.58 2.69
CA MET A 232 -16.15 9.64 1.47
C MET A 232 -17.58 10.02 1.82
N LEU A 233 -18.10 11.03 1.14
CA LEU A 233 -19.51 11.38 1.12
C LEU A 233 -20.11 10.88 -0.20
N THR A 234 -21.24 10.17 -0.13
CA THR A 234 -21.93 9.60 -1.29
C THR A 234 -23.41 9.99 -1.28
N ALA A 235 -23.91 10.42 -2.42
CA ALA A 235 -25.33 10.52 -2.68
C ALA A 235 -25.73 9.47 -3.72
N ARG A 236 -26.75 8.69 -3.43
CA ARG A 236 -27.25 7.59 -4.26
C ARG A 236 -28.73 7.80 -4.56
N VAL A 237 -29.13 7.57 -5.79
CA VAL A 237 -30.53 7.62 -6.23
C VAL A 237 -30.89 6.37 -7.01
N ARG A 238 -32.05 5.79 -6.69
CA ARG A 238 -32.58 4.58 -7.32
C ARG A 238 -34.00 4.84 -7.82
N PRO A 239 -34.18 5.63 -8.88
CA PRO A 239 -35.50 6.05 -9.36
C PRO A 239 -36.38 4.88 -9.85
N ALA A 240 -35.72 3.79 -10.31
CA ALA A 240 -36.39 2.56 -10.73
C ALA A 240 -35.65 1.33 -10.12
N LYS A 241 -36.37 0.21 -10.02
CA LYS A 241 -35.78 -1.04 -9.49
C LYS A 241 -34.58 -1.53 -10.31
N VAL A 242 -34.54 -1.20 -11.59
CA VAL A 242 -33.49 -1.63 -12.53
C VAL A 242 -32.35 -0.63 -12.67
N PHE A 243 -32.51 0.60 -12.17
CA PHE A 243 -31.51 1.66 -12.38
C PHE A 243 -31.12 2.32 -11.06
N GLU A 244 -29.83 2.46 -10.86
CA GLU A 244 -29.22 3.16 -9.71
C GLU A 244 -28.06 4.05 -10.21
N ALA A 245 -27.96 5.25 -9.67
CA ALA A 245 -26.85 6.16 -9.91
C ALA A 245 -26.33 6.71 -8.58
N SER A 246 -25.03 6.91 -8.49
CA SER A 246 -24.41 7.53 -7.34
C SER A 246 -23.34 8.53 -7.74
N LEU A 247 -23.16 9.53 -6.89
CA LEU A 247 -22.09 10.50 -6.95
C LEU A 247 -21.38 10.48 -5.60
N SER A 248 -20.05 10.47 -5.62
CA SER A 248 -19.24 10.44 -4.40
C SER A 248 -18.10 11.44 -4.47
N THR A 249 -17.77 12.01 -3.33
CA THR A 249 -16.53 12.77 -3.14
C THR A 249 -15.77 12.21 -1.96
N SER A 250 -14.47 12.08 -2.09
CA SER A 250 -13.60 11.60 -1.02
C SER A 250 -12.41 12.52 -0.80
N VAL A 251 -12.03 12.65 0.47
CA VAL A 251 -10.84 13.38 0.91
C VAL A 251 -10.07 12.48 1.86
N GLY A 252 -8.78 12.37 1.65
CA GLY A 252 -7.91 11.51 2.46
C GLY A 252 -6.49 12.05 2.56
N THR A 253 -5.59 11.25 3.12
CA THR A 253 -4.20 11.61 3.41
C THR A 253 -3.46 12.19 2.21
N SER A 254 -3.71 11.67 1.01
CA SER A 254 -2.96 12.05 -0.21
C SER A 254 -3.85 12.33 -1.42
N HIS A 255 -5.18 12.38 -1.25
CA HIS A 255 -6.09 12.54 -2.37
C HIS A 255 -7.34 13.35 -2.01
N ALA A 256 -7.87 14.03 -3.02
CA ALA A 256 -9.24 14.52 -3.07
C ALA A 256 -9.81 14.09 -4.43
N GLN A 257 -10.92 13.39 -4.43
CA GLN A 257 -11.49 12.74 -5.60
C GLN A 257 -12.98 13.02 -5.71
N LEU A 258 -13.46 13.07 -6.95
CA LEU A 258 -14.89 13.10 -7.27
C LEU A 258 -15.17 11.93 -8.21
N GLY A 259 -16.01 11.02 -7.78
CA GLY A 259 -16.35 9.81 -8.49
C GLY A 259 -17.86 9.62 -8.66
N GLY A 260 -18.24 8.59 -9.39
CA GLY A 260 -19.63 8.24 -9.55
C GLY A 260 -19.78 6.85 -10.16
N ALA A 261 -20.99 6.31 -10.00
CA ALA A 261 -21.33 5.01 -10.58
C ALA A 261 -22.77 5.01 -11.13
N VAL A 262 -22.96 4.19 -12.13
CA VAL A 262 -24.27 3.85 -12.68
C VAL A 262 -24.39 2.33 -12.69
N SER A 263 -25.51 1.82 -12.19
CA SER A 263 -25.78 0.39 -12.13
C SER A 263 -27.12 0.04 -12.73
N LEU A 264 -27.13 -1.07 -13.47
CA LEU A 264 -28.36 -1.69 -14.02
C LEU A 264 -28.57 -3.05 -13.33
N HIS A 265 -29.72 -3.21 -12.71
CA HIS A 265 -30.13 -4.44 -12.00
C HIS A 265 -31.23 -5.14 -12.80
N CYS A 266 -30.85 -6.10 -13.64
CA CYS A 266 -31.78 -6.93 -14.40
C CYS A 266 -32.10 -8.24 -13.70
N THR A 267 -33.14 -8.94 -14.16
CA THR A 267 -33.43 -10.29 -13.64
C THR A 267 -32.32 -11.26 -14.07
N GLY A 268 -31.52 -11.74 -13.12
CA GLY A 268 -30.45 -12.72 -13.37
C GLY A 268 -29.06 -12.13 -13.59
N PHE A 269 -28.91 -10.82 -13.77
CA PHE A 269 -27.59 -10.17 -13.82
C PHE A 269 -27.66 -8.71 -13.41
N SER A 270 -26.53 -8.16 -13.02
CA SER A 270 -26.34 -6.73 -12.78
C SER A 270 -25.07 -6.22 -13.50
N LEU A 271 -25.13 -5.01 -14.00
CA LEU A 271 -23.99 -4.32 -14.61
C LEU A 271 -23.72 -3.05 -13.83
N MET A 272 -22.49 -2.72 -13.62
CA MET A 272 -22.05 -1.47 -12.97
C MET A 272 -20.91 -0.86 -13.80
N LEU A 273 -21.03 0.44 -14.03
CA LEU A 273 -19.96 1.27 -14.56
C LEU A 273 -19.65 2.34 -13.54
N SER A 274 -18.41 2.46 -13.11
CA SER A 274 -18.00 3.44 -12.11
C SER A 274 -16.64 4.06 -12.43
N THR A 275 -16.42 5.23 -11.85
CA THR A 275 -15.14 5.91 -11.83
C THR A 275 -14.95 6.56 -10.47
N ASP A 276 -13.74 6.47 -9.91
CA ASP A 276 -13.41 7.07 -8.61
C ASP A 276 -12.91 8.51 -8.78
N ASN A 277 -12.53 8.89 -10.00
CA ASN A 277 -11.92 10.18 -10.24
C ASN A 277 -12.30 10.73 -11.62
N PHE A 278 -13.15 11.75 -11.64
CA PHE A 278 -13.48 12.47 -12.87
C PHE A 278 -12.47 13.56 -13.22
N ILE A 279 -11.91 14.25 -12.19
CA ILE A 279 -11.06 15.44 -12.38
C ILE A 279 -10.04 15.51 -11.24
N THR A 280 -8.73 15.57 -11.57
CA THR A 280 -7.65 15.63 -10.58
C THR A 280 -7.21 17.05 -10.23
N LYS A 281 -7.16 17.96 -11.18
CA LYS A 281 -6.86 19.38 -10.97
C LYS A 281 -7.60 20.22 -12.01
N VAL A 282 -8.21 21.31 -11.57
CA VAL A 282 -8.87 22.29 -12.44
C VAL A 282 -8.29 23.68 -12.20
N SER A 283 -8.23 24.50 -13.25
CA SER A 283 -7.95 25.93 -13.15
C SER A 283 -9.07 26.66 -12.43
N LYS A 284 -8.87 27.95 -12.12
CA LYS A 284 -9.95 28.82 -11.63
C LYS A 284 -11.11 28.94 -12.59
N GLN A 285 -10.92 28.59 -13.86
CA GLN A 285 -11.94 28.56 -14.91
C GLN A 285 -12.54 27.16 -15.13
N TYR A 286 -12.31 26.21 -14.22
CA TYR A 286 -12.76 24.81 -14.31
C TYR A 286 -12.21 24.03 -15.51
N ILE A 287 -11.07 24.46 -16.08
CA ILE A 287 -10.37 23.72 -17.14
C ILE A 287 -9.39 22.77 -16.49
N PRO A 288 -9.37 21.48 -16.86
CA PRO A 288 -8.37 20.53 -16.37
C PRO A 288 -6.95 21.01 -16.67
N ILE A 289 -6.12 21.14 -15.61
CA ILE A 289 -4.72 21.51 -15.72
C ILE A 289 -3.90 20.32 -15.28
N ASN A 290 -2.97 19.88 -16.10
CA ASN A 290 -2.15 18.69 -15.89
C ASN A 290 -2.87 17.34 -16.05
N ASN A 291 -2.14 16.27 -15.85
CA ASN A 291 -2.55 14.90 -16.10
C ASN A 291 -3.94 14.58 -15.51
N ILE A 292 -4.86 14.20 -16.36
CA ILE A 292 -6.16 13.64 -15.96
C ILE A 292 -5.86 12.19 -15.57
N SER A 293 -6.04 11.87 -14.31
CA SER A 293 -6.03 10.48 -13.83
C SER A 293 -7.47 10.03 -13.65
N THR A 294 -7.96 9.23 -14.57
CA THR A 294 -9.30 8.65 -14.50
C THR A 294 -9.19 7.14 -14.58
N ASN A 295 -9.85 6.45 -13.66
CA ASN A 295 -10.06 5.01 -13.76
C ASN A 295 -11.51 4.72 -14.11
N VAL A 296 -11.74 3.66 -14.84
CA VAL A 296 -13.07 3.18 -15.18
C VAL A 296 -13.18 1.72 -14.80
N THR A 297 -14.17 1.41 -13.98
CA THR A 297 -14.42 0.05 -13.52
C THR A 297 -15.73 -0.45 -14.10
N LEU A 298 -15.68 -1.61 -14.74
CA LEU A 298 -16.85 -2.34 -15.19
C LEU A 298 -17.07 -3.54 -14.26
N GLY A 299 -18.24 -3.60 -13.65
CA GLY A 299 -18.67 -4.71 -12.79
C GLY A 299 -19.81 -5.51 -13.40
N VAL A 300 -19.73 -6.83 -13.30
CA VAL A 300 -20.80 -7.76 -13.69
C VAL A 300 -21.12 -8.66 -12.50
N GLY A 301 -22.37 -8.71 -12.08
CA GLY A 301 -22.86 -9.59 -11.02
C GLY A 301 -23.89 -10.57 -11.55
N ILE A 302 -23.75 -11.83 -11.21
CA ILE A 302 -24.71 -12.89 -11.54
C ILE A 302 -25.16 -13.53 -10.23
N PRO A 303 -26.42 -13.30 -9.79
CA PRO A 303 -26.93 -13.97 -8.60
C PRO A 303 -27.11 -15.46 -8.87
N LEU A 304 -26.45 -16.28 -8.11
CA LEU A 304 -26.72 -17.72 -8.07
C LEU A 304 -27.96 -17.96 -7.23
N LYS A 305 -28.96 -18.68 -7.79
CA LYS A 305 -30.16 -19.08 -7.08
C LYS A 305 -29.92 -20.38 -6.32
#